data_150ecb7214569f98e15d3492353b7c47
#
_entry.id   150ecb7214569f98e15d3492353b7c47
#
_cell.length_a   1.000
_cell.length_b   1.000
_cell.length_c   1.000
_cell.angle_alpha   90.00
_cell.angle_beta   90.00
_cell.angle_gamma   90.00
#
_symmetry.space_group_name_H-M   'P 1'
#
loop_
_entity.id
_entity.type
_entity.pdbx_description
1 polymer ?
#
loop_
_entity_poly.entity_id
_entity_poly.type
_entity_poly.pdbx_seq_one_letter_code
_entity_poly.pdbx_strand_id
1 'polypeptide(L)'
;MDFDVTIDRDKYIGGSDIPVIMGISPFKTRWELLQEKAGLKESEFKGNKYTEYGNIIEPQIRDYVNRLYQTFFEPTRIINGDFRYHSDGFDGECVLEIKSTSNTHDTVDEYKIYLVQLLKGMEENKVNKGILAVYQRPDDFDTEFDPKLLQIFMIDIKEYTILLKEINAELDKFRADRERLRNNPLLSEQDFQPTELIVISKQVVEIENRIAELKALEAEQKKVKQTLFEAMTKYDVKSWETPGGIKITRVDAIPTTEETVTVFDEDTFKEENAGLYAMYQKDVVKKKSGKSGYVKITMPKG
;
A
#
# COMPACT_ATOMS: atom_id res chain seq x y z
N MET A 1 -19.61 -26.09 -7.99
CA MET A 1 -19.84 -25.34 -9.25
C MET A 1 -18.81 -24.23 -9.29
N ASP A 2 -17.91 -24.26 -10.27
CA ASP A 2 -17.00 -23.14 -10.46
C ASP A 2 -17.77 -22.00 -11.14
N PHE A 3 -17.95 -20.91 -10.42
CA PHE A 3 -18.52 -19.70 -11.00
C PHE A 3 -17.43 -18.94 -11.76
N ASP A 4 -17.64 -18.71 -13.06
CA ASP A 4 -16.77 -17.79 -13.79
C ASP A 4 -16.98 -16.36 -13.26
N VAL A 5 -16.04 -15.92 -12.44
CA VAL A 5 -16.07 -14.59 -11.80
C VAL A 5 -15.83 -13.44 -12.79
N THR A 6 -15.43 -13.76 -14.04
CA THR A 6 -15.13 -12.76 -15.07
C THR A 6 -16.36 -12.34 -15.85
N ILE A 7 -17.41 -13.19 -15.92
CA ILE A 7 -18.64 -12.91 -16.66
C ILE A 7 -19.36 -11.70 -16.05
N ASP A 8 -19.69 -10.70 -16.88
CA ASP A 8 -20.43 -9.49 -16.51
C ASP A 8 -19.79 -8.70 -15.35
N ARG A 9 -18.46 -8.73 -15.25
CA ARG A 9 -17.73 -8.03 -14.15
C ARG A 9 -17.90 -6.51 -14.22
N ASP A 10 -18.13 -5.98 -15.39
CA ASP A 10 -18.40 -4.56 -15.66
C ASP A 10 -19.80 -4.13 -15.17
N LYS A 11 -20.77 -5.04 -15.17
CA LYS A 11 -22.17 -4.76 -14.81
C LYS A 11 -22.41 -4.67 -13.31
N TYR A 12 -21.61 -5.41 -12.52
CA TYR A 12 -21.80 -5.52 -11.08
C TYR A 12 -20.62 -4.94 -10.32
N ILE A 13 -20.89 -4.33 -9.18
CA ILE A 13 -19.89 -4.02 -8.16
C ILE A 13 -19.64 -5.33 -7.40
N GLY A 14 -18.40 -5.79 -7.36
CA GLY A 14 -18.03 -7.03 -6.67
C GLY A 14 -17.55 -6.81 -5.25
N GLY A 15 -17.51 -7.88 -4.43
CA GLY A 15 -16.93 -7.82 -3.09
C GLY A 15 -15.47 -7.31 -3.11
N SER A 16 -14.68 -7.76 -4.08
CA SER A 16 -13.28 -7.31 -4.27
C SER A 16 -13.13 -5.84 -4.71
N ASP A 17 -14.22 -5.19 -5.12
CA ASP A 17 -14.20 -3.77 -5.47
C ASP A 17 -14.33 -2.86 -4.23
N ILE A 18 -14.83 -3.39 -3.10
CA ILE A 18 -15.05 -2.63 -1.86
C ILE A 18 -13.75 -1.97 -1.35
N PRO A 19 -12.60 -2.66 -1.23
CA PRO A 19 -11.35 -2.01 -0.83
C PRO A 19 -10.92 -0.88 -1.78
N VAL A 20 -11.21 -1.00 -3.08
CA VAL A 20 -10.92 0.02 -4.10
C VAL A 20 -11.83 1.23 -3.91
N ILE A 21 -13.13 1.01 -3.69
CA ILE A 21 -14.13 2.06 -3.44
C ILE A 21 -13.78 2.86 -2.19
N MET A 22 -13.30 2.18 -1.14
CA MET A 22 -12.84 2.81 0.09
C MET A 22 -11.46 3.49 -0.01
N GLY A 23 -10.77 3.39 -1.15
CA GLY A 23 -9.44 3.97 -1.35
C GLY A 23 -8.31 3.29 -0.57
N ILE A 24 -8.50 2.07 -0.09
CA ILE A 24 -7.50 1.30 0.69
C ILE A 24 -6.83 0.18 -0.12
N SER A 25 -7.23 -0.05 -1.35
CA SER A 25 -6.59 -1.03 -2.24
C SER A 25 -5.24 -0.53 -2.74
N PRO A 26 -4.17 -1.34 -2.65
CA PRO A 26 -2.88 -1.00 -3.24
C PRO A 26 -2.80 -1.33 -4.74
N PHE A 27 -3.81 -2.02 -5.30
CA PHE A 27 -3.73 -2.61 -6.64
C PHE A 27 -4.43 -1.80 -7.73
N LYS A 28 -5.43 -1.01 -7.36
CA LYS A 28 -6.24 -0.22 -8.29
C LYS A 28 -6.75 1.04 -7.61
N THR A 29 -6.81 2.14 -8.33
CA THR A 29 -7.39 3.39 -7.82
C THR A 29 -8.92 3.38 -7.94
N ARG A 30 -9.58 4.20 -7.12
CA ARG A 30 -11.04 4.38 -7.19
C ARG A 30 -11.47 4.94 -8.56
N TRP A 31 -10.63 5.80 -9.17
CA TRP A 31 -10.89 6.37 -10.50
C TRP A 31 -10.84 5.29 -11.60
N GLU A 32 -9.83 4.43 -11.60
CA GLU A 32 -9.74 3.31 -12.57
C GLU A 32 -10.96 2.40 -12.47
N LEU A 33 -11.38 2.03 -11.24
CA LEU A 33 -12.57 1.23 -11.04
C LEU A 33 -13.83 1.96 -11.52
N LEU A 34 -13.93 3.27 -11.26
CA LEU A 34 -15.06 4.09 -11.68
C LEU A 34 -15.22 4.09 -13.20
N GLN A 35 -14.11 4.25 -13.94
CA GLN A 35 -14.10 4.17 -15.40
C GLN A 35 -14.54 2.80 -15.91
N GLU A 36 -14.06 1.72 -15.30
CA GLU A 36 -14.47 0.35 -15.66
C GLU A 36 -15.98 0.15 -15.43
N LYS A 37 -16.50 0.52 -14.25
CA LYS A 37 -17.91 0.35 -13.91
C LYS A 37 -18.85 1.33 -14.65
N ALA A 38 -18.31 2.42 -15.15
CA ALA A 38 -19.05 3.30 -16.07
C ALA A 38 -19.07 2.78 -17.51
N GLY A 39 -18.26 1.76 -17.85
CA GLY A 39 -18.15 1.21 -19.20
C GLY A 39 -17.26 2.04 -20.13
N LEU A 40 -16.39 2.89 -19.59
CA LEU A 40 -15.47 3.73 -20.36
C LEU A 40 -14.09 3.08 -20.55
N LYS A 41 -13.76 2.09 -19.74
CA LYS A 41 -12.50 1.36 -19.79
C LYS A 41 -12.77 -0.13 -19.55
N GLU A 42 -12.11 -1.00 -20.31
CA GLU A 42 -12.13 -2.42 -20.03
C GLU A 42 -11.17 -2.78 -18.88
N SER A 43 -11.51 -3.81 -18.12
CA SER A 43 -10.59 -4.29 -17.09
C SER A 43 -9.39 -4.99 -17.73
N GLU A 44 -8.19 -4.50 -17.42
CA GLU A 44 -6.93 -5.07 -17.94
C GLU A 44 -6.49 -6.33 -17.18
N PHE A 45 -7.11 -6.62 -16.04
CA PHE A 45 -6.71 -7.75 -15.20
C PHE A 45 -7.13 -9.09 -15.81
N LYS A 46 -6.17 -9.89 -16.25
CA LYS A 46 -6.37 -11.24 -16.83
C LYS A 46 -5.96 -12.38 -15.89
N GLY A 47 -5.68 -12.07 -14.63
CA GLY A 47 -5.07 -13.01 -13.69
C GLY A 47 -3.54 -12.97 -13.75
N ASN A 48 -2.93 -13.57 -12.75
CA ASN A 48 -1.48 -13.74 -12.64
C ASN A 48 -1.17 -14.98 -11.79
N LYS A 49 0.12 -15.30 -11.60
CA LYS A 49 0.56 -16.44 -10.81
C LYS A 49 -0.03 -16.48 -9.38
N TYR A 50 -0.34 -15.32 -8.79
CA TYR A 50 -0.94 -15.23 -7.46
C TYR A 50 -2.41 -15.66 -7.48
N THR A 51 -3.13 -15.29 -8.53
CA THR A 51 -4.53 -15.72 -8.75
C THR A 51 -4.59 -17.22 -9.02
N GLU A 52 -3.69 -17.74 -9.86
CA GLU A 52 -3.59 -19.17 -10.15
C GLU A 52 -3.30 -19.98 -8.89
N TYR A 53 -2.34 -19.53 -8.09
CA TYR A 53 -2.04 -20.14 -6.80
C TYR A 53 -3.23 -20.12 -5.86
N GLY A 54 -3.93 -18.97 -5.73
CA GLY A 54 -5.12 -18.83 -4.92
C GLY A 54 -6.20 -19.86 -5.30
N ASN A 55 -6.46 -20.03 -6.60
CA ASN A 55 -7.45 -20.97 -7.09
C ASN A 55 -7.11 -22.44 -6.76
N ILE A 56 -5.82 -22.78 -6.66
CA ILE A 56 -5.38 -24.15 -6.31
C ILE A 56 -5.48 -24.40 -4.81
N ILE A 57 -5.12 -23.43 -3.98
CA ILE A 57 -5.04 -23.61 -2.52
C ILE A 57 -6.41 -23.41 -1.83
N GLU A 58 -7.29 -22.59 -2.40
CA GLU A 58 -8.61 -22.27 -1.83
C GLU A 58 -9.46 -23.49 -1.50
N PRO A 59 -9.66 -24.49 -2.41
CA PRO A 59 -10.43 -25.68 -2.10
C PRO A 59 -9.84 -26.49 -0.94
N GLN A 60 -8.51 -26.57 -0.84
CA GLN A 60 -7.83 -27.31 0.22
C GLN A 60 -8.03 -26.64 1.59
N ILE A 61 -7.97 -25.31 1.62
CA ILE A 61 -8.23 -24.51 2.84
C ILE A 61 -9.69 -24.69 3.25
N ARG A 62 -10.64 -24.58 2.31
CA ARG A 62 -12.07 -24.75 2.57
C ARG A 62 -12.37 -26.14 3.14
N ASP A 63 -11.79 -27.19 2.56
CA ASP A 63 -11.94 -28.57 3.05
C ASP A 63 -11.36 -28.75 4.45
N TYR A 64 -10.24 -28.10 4.74
CA TYR A 64 -9.67 -28.09 6.07
C TYR A 64 -10.56 -27.39 7.09
N VAL A 65 -11.07 -26.19 6.77
CA VAL A 65 -11.99 -25.40 7.62
C VAL A 65 -13.28 -26.20 7.88
N ASN A 66 -13.84 -26.86 6.85
CA ASN A 66 -15.00 -27.71 6.99
C ASN A 66 -14.79 -28.86 7.98
N ARG A 67 -13.62 -29.51 7.91
CA ARG A 67 -13.29 -30.58 8.86
C ARG A 67 -13.06 -30.04 10.28
N LEU A 68 -12.37 -28.90 10.39
CA LEU A 68 -12.01 -28.29 11.67
C LEU A 68 -13.24 -27.87 12.48
N TYR A 69 -14.22 -27.24 11.82
CA TYR A 69 -15.43 -26.72 12.45
C TYR A 69 -16.65 -27.60 12.30
N GLN A 70 -16.53 -28.76 11.62
CA GLN A 70 -17.65 -29.66 11.31
C GLN A 70 -18.78 -28.93 10.58
N THR A 71 -18.42 -28.06 9.63
CA THR A 71 -19.32 -27.26 8.79
C THR A 71 -19.32 -27.78 7.36
N PHE A 72 -20.16 -27.15 6.52
CA PHE A 72 -20.28 -27.51 5.11
C PHE A 72 -20.26 -26.23 4.25
N PHE A 73 -19.13 -25.54 4.25
CA PHE A 73 -18.94 -24.37 3.39
C PHE A 73 -18.85 -24.80 1.93
N GLU A 74 -19.70 -24.23 1.10
CA GLU A 74 -19.64 -24.33 -0.36
C GLU A 74 -19.51 -22.94 -0.99
N PRO A 75 -18.79 -22.80 -2.13
CA PRO A 75 -18.75 -21.54 -2.88
C PRO A 75 -20.16 -21.13 -3.30
N THR A 76 -20.51 -19.88 -3.04
CA THR A 76 -21.82 -19.36 -3.43
C THR A 76 -21.69 -18.01 -4.15
N ARG A 77 -22.76 -17.65 -4.85
CA ARG A 77 -22.90 -16.36 -5.50
C ARG A 77 -24.24 -15.75 -5.14
N ILE A 78 -24.21 -14.53 -4.63
CA ILE A 78 -25.39 -13.71 -4.39
C ILE A 78 -25.34 -12.46 -5.25
N ILE A 79 -26.50 -12.02 -5.75
CA ILE A 79 -26.68 -10.78 -6.50
C ILE A 79 -27.82 -10.02 -5.84
N ASN A 80 -27.52 -8.81 -5.36
CA ASN A 80 -28.48 -7.88 -4.79
C ASN A 80 -28.37 -6.54 -5.54
N GLY A 81 -29.34 -6.27 -6.41
CA GLY A 81 -29.31 -5.08 -7.28
C GLY A 81 -28.07 -5.07 -8.19
N ASP A 82 -27.22 -4.07 -8.05
CA ASP A 82 -25.98 -3.93 -8.80
C ASP A 82 -24.74 -4.50 -8.07
N PHE A 83 -24.93 -5.12 -6.91
CA PHE A 83 -23.85 -5.73 -6.14
C PHE A 83 -23.84 -7.24 -6.32
N ARG A 84 -22.68 -7.82 -6.57
CA ARG A 84 -22.46 -9.26 -6.72
C ARG A 84 -21.34 -9.71 -5.78
N TYR A 85 -21.64 -10.68 -4.94
CA TYR A 85 -20.65 -11.28 -4.06
C TYR A 85 -20.48 -12.77 -4.37
N HIS A 86 -19.23 -13.18 -4.51
CA HIS A 86 -18.83 -14.58 -4.58
C HIS A 86 -18.12 -14.87 -3.25
N SER A 87 -18.68 -15.75 -2.45
CA SER A 87 -18.04 -16.23 -1.24
C SER A 87 -17.23 -17.48 -1.55
N ASP A 88 -16.07 -17.60 -0.93
CA ASP A 88 -15.24 -18.79 -1.02
C ASP A 88 -15.90 -19.96 -0.26
N GLY A 89 -16.82 -19.66 0.67
CA GLY A 89 -17.69 -20.61 1.31
C GLY A 89 -18.88 -19.96 2.01
N PHE A 90 -20.03 -20.65 2.00
CA PHE A 90 -21.23 -20.28 2.75
C PHE A 90 -21.96 -21.54 3.20
N ASP A 91 -22.33 -21.62 4.48
CA ASP A 91 -23.03 -22.77 5.08
C ASP A 91 -24.49 -22.47 5.46
N GLY A 92 -25.00 -21.28 5.12
CA GLY A 92 -26.32 -20.78 5.47
C GLY A 92 -26.33 -19.84 6.67
N GLU A 93 -25.32 -19.84 7.53
CA GLU A 93 -25.22 -19.02 8.74
C GLU A 93 -23.95 -18.20 8.83
N CYS A 94 -22.91 -18.61 8.10
CA CYS A 94 -21.58 -18.01 8.16
C CYS A 94 -20.99 -17.89 6.75
N VAL A 95 -20.29 -16.77 6.48
CA VAL A 95 -19.53 -16.55 5.25
C VAL A 95 -18.07 -16.87 5.51
N LEU A 96 -17.46 -17.66 4.65
CA LEU A 96 -16.03 -17.92 4.61
C LEU A 96 -15.41 -17.13 3.46
N GLU A 97 -14.37 -16.35 3.78
CA GLU A 97 -13.52 -15.66 2.84
C GLU A 97 -12.09 -16.16 3.02
N ILE A 98 -11.46 -16.61 1.93
CA ILE A 98 -10.11 -17.20 1.93
C ILE A 98 -9.16 -16.27 1.18
N LYS A 99 -8.01 -16.01 1.76
CA LYS A 99 -6.98 -15.19 1.13
C LYS A 99 -5.61 -15.82 1.27
N SER A 100 -4.82 -15.70 0.20
CA SER A 100 -3.41 -16.10 0.18
C SER A 100 -2.51 -14.88 0.04
N THR A 101 -1.59 -14.68 0.97
CA THR A 101 -0.67 -13.54 1.00
C THR A 101 0.70 -13.94 1.54
N SER A 102 1.77 -13.26 1.10
CA SER A 102 3.10 -13.41 1.71
C SER A 102 3.26 -12.63 3.02
N ASN A 103 2.40 -11.62 3.25
CA ASN A 103 2.46 -10.78 4.44
C ASN A 103 1.46 -11.30 5.48
N THR A 104 1.96 -11.73 6.63
CA THR A 104 1.14 -12.15 7.78
C THR A 104 1.10 -11.07 8.83
N HIS A 105 -0.01 -10.97 9.52
CA HIS A 105 -0.27 -10.03 10.60
C HIS A 105 -0.91 -10.73 11.77
N ASP A 106 -0.78 -10.17 12.97
CA ASP A 106 -1.28 -10.81 14.19
C ASP A 106 -2.78 -10.54 14.43
N THR A 107 -3.31 -9.47 13.86
CA THR A 107 -4.69 -9.04 14.08
C THR A 107 -5.47 -8.92 12.77
N VAL A 108 -6.78 -9.15 12.83
CA VAL A 108 -7.66 -9.04 11.66
C VAL A 108 -7.76 -7.60 11.12
N ASP A 109 -7.60 -6.59 11.97
CA ASP A 109 -7.67 -5.19 11.57
C ASP A 109 -6.52 -4.79 10.63
N GLU A 110 -5.40 -5.48 10.69
CA GLU A 110 -4.28 -5.29 9.77
C GLU A 110 -4.57 -5.89 8.38
N TYR A 111 -5.54 -6.81 8.28
CA TYR A 111 -6.08 -7.33 7.02
C TYR A 111 -7.29 -6.52 6.51
N LYS A 112 -7.32 -5.22 6.76
CA LYS A 112 -8.47 -4.36 6.48
C LYS A 112 -9.02 -4.50 5.06
N ILE A 113 -8.16 -4.70 4.05
CA ILE A 113 -8.58 -4.90 2.65
C ILE A 113 -9.44 -6.16 2.46
N TYR A 114 -9.20 -7.20 3.24
CA TYR A 114 -9.97 -8.45 3.19
C TYR A 114 -11.19 -8.39 4.12
N LEU A 115 -11.02 -7.76 5.28
CA LEU A 115 -12.09 -7.59 6.25
C LEU A 115 -13.28 -6.80 5.67
N VAL A 116 -13.04 -5.70 4.96
CA VAL A 116 -14.13 -4.91 4.36
C VAL A 116 -14.88 -5.67 3.27
N GLN A 117 -14.20 -6.54 2.52
CA GLN A 117 -14.81 -7.44 1.56
C GLN A 117 -15.72 -8.45 2.26
N LEU A 118 -15.23 -9.12 3.31
CA LEU A 118 -15.99 -10.10 4.10
C LEU A 118 -17.20 -9.44 4.76
N LEU A 119 -17.04 -8.31 5.43
CA LEU A 119 -18.14 -7.60 6.10
C LEU A 119 -19.28 -7.27 5.13
N LYS A 120 -18.96 -6.79 3.93
CA LYS A 120 -19.98 -6.54 2.90
C LYS A 120 -20.61 -7.83 2.42
N GLY A 121 -19.85 -8.89 2.26
CA GLY A 121 -20.38 -10.23 1.93
C GLY A 121 -21.33 -10.78 3.00
N MET A 122 -21.01 -10.59 4.28
CA MET A 122 -21.88 -10.98 5.41
C MET A 122 -23.18 -10.19 5.43
N GLU A 123 -23.13 -8.88 5.19
CA GLU A 123 -24.33 -8.03 5.11
C GLU A 123 -25.25 -8.47 3.98
N GLU A 124 -24.70 -8.72 2.79
CA GLU A 124 -25.46 -9.14 1.62
C GLU A 124 -26.08 -10.54 1.78
N ASN A 125 -25.40 -11.44 2.49
CA ASN A 125 -25.93 -12.75 2.86
C ASN A 125 -26.85 -12.72 4.09
N LYS A 126 -26.99 -11.54 4.76
CA LYS A 126 -27.84 -11.33 5.95
C LYS A 126 -27.44 -12.21 7.12
N VAL A 127 -26.15 -12.43 7.33
CA VAL A 127 -25.59 -13.22 8.42
C VAL A 127 -24.73 -12.38 9.34
N ASN A 128 -24.61 -12.80 10.60
CA ASN A 128 -23.83 -12.08 11.60
C ASN A 128 -22.42 -12.65 11.76
N LYS A 129 -22.15 -13.84 11.26
CA LYS A 129 -20.89 -14.54 11.43
C LYS A 129 -20.11 -14.61 10.11
N GLY A 130 -18.80 -14.45 10.20
CA GLY A 130 -17.90 -14.65 9.09
C GLY A 130 -16.58 -15.25 9.56
N ILE A 131 -15.87 -15.88 8.66
CA ILE A 131 -14.52 -16.40 8.86
C ILE A 131 -13.63 -15.79 7.79
N LEU A 132 -12.57 -15.12 8.22
CA LEU A 132 -11.46 -14.75 7.34
C LEU A 132 -10.34 -15.76 7.55
N ALA A 133 -10.07 -16.56 6.54
CA ALA A 133 -9.00 -17.55 6.51
C ALA A 133 -7.84 -17.01 5.67
N VAL A 134 -6.73 -16.69 6.31
CA VAL A 134 -5.54 -16.12 5.66
C VAL A 134 -4.43 -17.14 5.64
N TYR A 135 -4.02 -17.54 4.45
CA TYR A 135 -2.96 -18.50 4.24
C TYR A 135 -1.66 -17.79 3.86
N GLN A 136 -0.61 -18.04 4.62
CA GLN A 136 0.72 -17.56 4.29
C GLN A 136 1.25 -18.32 3.08
N ARG A 137 1.33 -17.63 1.94
CA ARG A 137 1.84 -18.23 0.71
C ARG A 137 3.35 -18.45 0.82
N PRO A 138 3.86 -19.66 0.59
CA PRO A 138 5.29 -19.92 0.45
C PRO A 138 5.92 -19.17 -0.74
N ASP A 139 7.20 -18.81 -0.63
CA ASP A 139 7.92 -18.08 -1.67
C ASP A 139 8.09 -18.85 -2.97
N ASP A 140 8.20 -20.18 -2.87
CA ASP A 140 8.29 -21.11 -4.00
C ASP A 140 6.96 -21.49 -4.62
N PHE A 141 5.84 -20.96 -4.07
CA PHE A 141 4.48 -21.27 -4.51
C PHE A 141 4.12 -22.76 -4.39
N ASP A 142 4.65 -23.44 -3.37
CA ASP A 142 4.23 -24.82 -3.09
C ASP A 142 2.72 -24.88 -2.87
N THR A 143 2.07 -25.78 -3.60
CA THR A 143 0.60 -25.96 -3.61
C THR A 143 0.14 -27.04 -2.63
N GLU A 144 1.02 -27.66 -1.88
CA GLU A 144 0.66 -28.56 -0.78
C GLU A 144 0.20 -27.73 0.43
N PHE A 145 -0.99 -28.02 0.93
CA PHE A 145 -1.55 -27.27 2.05
C PHE A 145 -0.90 -27.66 3.38
N ASP A 146 -0.29 -26.69 4.05
CA ASP A 146 0.22 -26.82 5.44
C ASP A 146 -0.69 -26.04 6.41
N PRO A 147 -1.39 -26.72 7.34
CA PRO A 147 -2.23 -26.06 8.34
C PRO A 147 -1.50 -25.04 9.22
N LYS A 148 -0.18 -25.16 9.37
CA LYS A 148 0.64 -24.23 10.16
C LYS A 148 0.75 -22.84 9.55
N LEU A 149 0.51 -22.73 8.24
CA LEU A 149 0.54 -21.46 7.50
C LEU A 149 -0.83 -20.77 7.45
N LEU A 150 -1.86 -21.36 8.07
CA LEU A 150 -3.22 -20.83 8.07
C LEU A 150 -3.52 -20.08 9.36
N GLN A 151 -3.96 -18.83 9.20
CA GLN A 151 -4.56 -18.03 10.27
C GLN A 151 -6.08 -17.98 10.04
N ILE A 152 -6.86 -18.11 11.10
CA ILE A 152 -8.32 -18.09 11.04
C ILE A 152 -8.84 -17.03 12.03
N PHE A 153 -9.60 -16.07 11.50
CA PHE A 153 -10.23 -15.01 12.28
C PHE A 153 -11.75 -15.16 12.23
N MET A 154 -12.36 -15.30 13.42
CA MET A 154 -13.81 -15.33 13.56
C MET A 154 -14.35 -13.92 13.68
N ILE A 155 -15.30 -13.53 12.83
CA ILE A 155 -15.82 -12.18 12.73
C ILE A 155 -17.29 -12.17 13.15
N ASP A 156 -17.64 -11.28 14.07
CA ASP A 156 -19.04 -10.88 14.35
C ASP A 156 -19.27 -9.50 13.73
N ILE A 157 -20.18 -9.39 12.76
CA ILE A 157 -20.50 -8.13 12.07
C ILE A 157 -20.92 -7.00 13.02
N LYS A 158 -21.44 -7.35 14.20
CA LYS A 158 -21.87 -6.38 15.22
C LYS A 158 -20.70 -5.56 15.78
N GLU A 159 -19.51 -6.12 15.81
CA GLU A 159 -18.31 -5.43 16.26
C GLU A 159 -17.83 -4.38 15.25
N TYR A 160 -18.26 -4.48 13.99
CA TYR A 160 -17.85 -3.63 12.88
C TYR A 160 -18.95 -2.71 12.35
N THR A 161 -19.97 -2.41 13.15
CA THR A 161 -21.14 -1.62 12.71
C THR A 161 -20.77 -0.22 12.19
N ILE A 162 -19.73 0.41 12.74
CA ILE A 162 -19.24 1.72 12.27
C ILE A 162 -18.58 1.57 10.92
N LEU A 163 -17.67 0.62 10.79
CA LEU A 163 -16.96 0.35 9.53
C LEU A 163 -17.94 -0.06 8.42
N LEU A 164 -18.97 -0.85 8.74
CA LEU A 164 -19.98 -1.24 7.76
C LEU A 164 -20.81 -0.04 7.27
N LYS A 165 -21.12 0.93 8.14
CA LYS A 165 -21.75 2.19 7.74
C LYS A 165 -20.86 3.01 6.81
N GLU A 166 -19.55 3.05 7.07
CA GLU A 166 -18.57 3.71 6.20
C GLU A 166 -18.50 3.03 4.84
N ILE A 167 -18.46 1.68 4.79
CA ILE A 167 -18.49 0.90 3.55
C ILE A 167 -19.72 1.26 2.73
N ASN A 168 -20.91 1.26 3.33
CA ASN A 168 -22.15 1.53 2.63
C ASN A 168 -22.22 2.99 2.15
N ALA A 169 -21.76 3.96 2.95
CA ALA A 169 -21.71 5.36 2.55
C ALA A 169 -20.79 5.59 1.33
N GLU A 170 -19.59 4.98 1.33
CA GLU A 170 -18.67 5.08 0.19
C GLU A 170 -19.18 4.32 -1.04
N LEU A 171 -19.88 3.21 -0.85
CA LEU A 171 -20.52 2.47 -1.93
C LEU A 171 -21.64 3.30 -2.60
N ASP A 172 -22.48 3.96 -1.81
CA ASP A 172 -23.55 4.81 -2.33
C ASP A 172 -22.99 6.03 -3.09
N LYS A 173 -21.91 6.61 -2.57
CA LYS A 173 -21.18 7.69 -3.24
C LYS A 173 -20.55 7.21 -4.56
N PHE A 174 -19.98 6.01 -4.56
CA PHE A 174 -19.42 5.42 -5.78
C PHE A 174 -20.52 5.19 -6.85
N ARG A 175 -21.69 4.72 -6.44
CA ARG A 175 -22.85 4.56 -7.34
C ARG A 175 -23.27 5.90 -7.96
N ALA A 176 -23.37 6.95 -7.14
CA ALA A 176 -23.69 8.29 -7.63
C ALA A 176 -22.64 8.82 -8.61
N ASP A 177 -21.36 8.65 -8.29
CA ASP A 177 -20.23 9.03 -9.14
C ASP A 177 -20.25 8.25 -10.47
N ARG A 178 -20.55 6.94 -10.43
CA ARG A 178 -20.68 6.10 -11.63
C ARG A 178 -21.77 6.61 -12.57
N GLU A 179 -22.94 6.90 -12.05
CA GLU A 179 -24.04 7.46 -12.87
C GLU A 179 -23.70 8.86 -13.40
N ARG A 180 -23.03 9.69 -12.60
CA ARG A 180 -22.55 11.01 -13.05
C ARG A 180 -21.53 10.88 -14.20
N LEU A 181 -20.61 9.94 -14.12
CA LEU A 181 -19.61 9.68 -15.16
C LEU A 181 -20.25 9.09 -16.42
N ARG A 182 -21.22 8.18 -16.30
CA ARG A 182 -21.99 7.64 -17.43
C ARG A 182 -22.73 8.73 -18.19
N ASN A 183 -23.33 9.67 -17.46
CA ASN A 183 -24.07 10.79 -18.05
C ASN A 183 -23.15 11.85 -18.67
N ASN A 184 -21.90 11.96 -18.23
CA ASN A 184 -20.91 12.87 -18.78
C ASN A 184 -19.52 12.21 -18.83
N PRO A 185 -19.20 11.46 -19.90
CA PRO A 185 -17.93 10.76 -20.07
C PRO A 185 -16.70 11.66 -20.20
N LEU A 186 -16.87 12.97 -20.34
CA LEU A 186 -15.76 13.93 -20.44
C LEU A 186 -15.22 14.37 -19.07
N LEU A 187 -15.88 13.99 -17.98
CA LEU A 187 -15.40 14.27 -16.64
C LEU A 187 -14.06 13.56 -16.38
N SER A 188 -13.19 14.26 -15.68
CA SER A 188 -11.88 13.80 -15.25
C SER A 188 -11.89 13.37 -13.78
N GLU A 189 -10.83 12.71 -13.32
CA GLU A 189 -10.68 12.34 -11.91
C GLU A 189 -10.84 13.54 -10.96
N GLN A 190 -10.36 14.73 -11.38
CA GLN A 190 -10.45 15.95 -10.58
C GLN A 190 -11.89 16.36 -10.27
N ASP A 191 -12.83 16.06 -11.17
CA ASP A 191 -14.25 16.41 -10.99
C ASP A 191 -14.92 15.61 -9.86
N PHE A 192 -14.29 14.52 -9.41
CA PHE A 192 -14.74 13.64 -8.32
C PHE A 192 -13.96 13.84 -7.02
N GLN A 193 -12.94 14.70 -7.02
CA GLN A 193 -12.18 15.03 -5.81
C GLN A 193 -12.83 16.18 -5.03
N PRO A 194 -12.70 16.22 -3.70
CA PRO A 194 -13.09 17.37 -2.91
C PRO A 194 -12.38 18.64 -3.39
N THR A 195 -13.12 19.74 -3.51
CA THR A 195 -12.57 21.04 -3.96
C THR A 195 -11.36 21.49 -3.13
N GLU A 196 -11.40 21.26 -1.82
CA GLU A 196 -10.29 21.55 -0.90
C GLU A 196 -9.01 20.79 -1.30
N LEU A 197 -9.13 19.50 -1.61
CA LEU A 197 -8.00 18.68 -2.04
C LEU A 197 -7.40 19.21 -3.35
N ILE A 198 -8.25 19.63 -4.30
CA ILE A 198 -7.81 20.20 -5.59
C ILE A 198 -7.03 21.51 -5.36
N VAL A 199 -7.53 22.37 -4.48
CA VAL A 199 -6.87 23.66 -4.19
C VAL A 199 -5.53 23.45 -3.52
N ILE A 200 -5.47 22.60 -2.48
CA ILE A 200 -4.24 22.34 -1.74
C ILE A 200 -3.21 21.65 -2.64
N SER A 201 -3.61 20.67 -3.45
CA SER A 201 -2.67 19.98 -4.36
C SER A 201 -2.04 20.93 -5.39
N LYS A 202 -2.80 21.90 -5.93
CA LYS A 202 -2.25 22.93 -6.82
C LYS A 202 -1.20 23.80 -6.12
N GLN A 203 -1.47 24.21 -4.87
CA GLN A 203 -0.50 24.98 -4.08
C GLN A 203 0.79 24.21 -3.83
N VAL A 204 0.67 22.92 -3.51
CA VAL A 204 1.84 22.05 -3.28
C VAL A 204 2.67 21.91 -4.56
N VAL A 205 2.03 21.66 -5.71
CA VAL A 205 2.72 21.59 -7.01
C VAL A 205 3.46 22.88 -7.34
N GLU A 206 2.85 24.04 -7.08
CA GLU A 206 3.49 25.34 -7.30
C GLU A 206 4.74 25.53 -6.41
N ILE A 207 4.66 25.13 -5.14
CA ILE A 207 5.80 25.20 -4.22
C ILE A 207 6.91 24.24 -4.67
N GLU A 208 6.58 23.03 -5.09
CA GLU A 208 7.58 22.06 -5.58
C GLU A 208 8.31 22.57 -6.83
N ASN A 209 7.62 23.25 -7.74
CA ASN A 209 8.23 23.87 -8.90
C ASN A 209 9.25 24.96 -8.49
N ARG A 210 8.86 25.82 -7.54
CA ARG A 210 9.79 26.86 -7.00
C ARG A 210 11.01 26.24 -6.31
N ILE A 211 10.82 25.14 -5.58
CA ILE A 211 11.94 24.41 -4.96
C ILE A 211 12.88 23.84 -6.02
N ALA A 212 12.34 23.31 -7.12
CA ALA A 212 13.14 22.79 -8.23
C ALA A 212 13.98 23.91 -8.90
N GLU A 213 13.39 25.08 -9.12
CA GLU A 213 14.09 26.27 -9.62
C GLU A 213 15.23 26.71 -8.70
N LEU A 214 14.96 26.76 -7.38
CA LEU A 214 15.98 27.10 -6.39
C LEU A 214 17.16 26.13 -6.38
N LYS A 215 16.89 24.81 -6.47
CA LYS A 215 17.93 23.79 -6.56
C LYS A 215 18.79 23.94 -7.84
N ALA A 216 18.17 24.31 -8.96
CA ALA A 216 18.90 24.58 -10.20
C ALA A 216 19.83 25.80 -10.04
N LEU A 217 19.35 26.89 -9.43
CA LEU A 217 20.14 28.07 -9.12
C LEU A 217 21.30 27.79 -8.14
N GLU A 218 21.07 26.96 -7.12
CA GLU A 218 22.12 26.52 -6.20
C GLU A 218 23.22 25.72 -6.92
N ALA A 219 22.83 24.83 -7.84
CA ALA A 219 23.80 24.08 -8.65
C ALA A 219 24.62 24.98 -9.58
N GLU A 220 23.98 25.98 -10.19
CA GLU A 220 24.68 27.01 -10.99
C GLU A 220 25.61 27.83 -10.15
N GLN A 221 25.16 28.34 -8.97
CA GLN A 221 25.99 29.09 -8.02
C GLN A 221 27.23 28.29 -7.63
N LYS A 222 27.09 26.99 -7.36
CA LYS A 222 28.22 26.12 -7.01
C LYS A 222 29.25 26.04 -8.12
N LYS A 223 28.81 25.94 -9.39
CA LYS A 223 29.70 25.94 -10.57
C LYS A 223 30.44 27.24 -10.72
N VAL A 224 29.73 28.39 -10.59
CA VAL A 224 30.33 29.71 -10.72
C VAL A 224 31.33 29.97 -9.58
N LYS A 225 31.01 29.58 -8.34
CA LYS A 225 31.93 29.64 -7.21
C LYS A 225 33.19 28.80 -7.42
N GLN A 226 33.08 27.63 -8.00
CA GLN A 226 34.22 26.77 -8.35
C GLN A 226 35.12 27.44 -9.40
N THR A 227 34.54 27.97 -10.47
CA THR A 227 35.27 28.70 -11.51
C THR A 227 35.99 29.93 -10.92
N LEU A 228 35.32 30.64 -10.01
CA LEU A 228 35.93 31.80 -9.33
C LEU A 228 37.09 31.38 -8.43
N PHE A 229 36.97 30.29 -7.68
CA PHE A 229 38.03 29.72 -6.87
C PHE A 229 39.26 29.36 -7.71
N GLU A 230 39.07 28.73 -8.87
CA GLU A 230 40.14 28.38 -9.80
C GLU A 230 40.83 29.62 -10.37
N ALA A 231 40.07 30.63 -10.75
CA ALA A 231 40.62 31.91 -11.22
C ALA A 231 41.41 32.63 -10.12
N MET A 232 40.89 32.73 -8.91
CA MET A 232 41.58 33.34 -7.77
C MET A 232 42.89 32.59 -7.43
N THR A 233 42.89 31.26 -7.58
CA THR A 233 44.10 30.45 -7.38
C THR A 233 45.13 30.72 -8.48
N LYS A 234 44.70 30.76 -9.74
CA LYS A 234 45.57 31.04 -10.91
C LYS A 234 46.28 32.39 -10.81
N TYR A 235 45.57 33.42 -10.30
CA TYR A 235 46.11 34.80 -10.20
C TYR A 235 46.64 35.13 -8.82
N ASP A 236 46.73 34.18 -7.91
CA ASP A 236 47.16 34.31 -6.52
C ASP A 236 46.43 35.42 -5.73
N VAL A 237 45.16 35.59 -5.98
CA VAL A 237 44.29 36.54 -5.27
C VAL A 237 43.65 35.83 -4.07
N LYS A 238 43.99 36.29 -2.86
CA LYS A 238 43.38 35.75 -1.62
C LYS A 238 42.06 36.41 -1.26
N SER A 239 41.96 37.72 -1.48
CA SER A 239 40.74 38.45 -1.19
C SER A 239 40.68 39.74 -1.98
N TRP A 240 39.50 40.13 -2.41
CA TRP A 240 39.23 41.43 -3.00
C TRP A 240 37.83 41.91 -2.62
N GLU A 241 37.58 43.22 -2.78
CA GLU A 241 36.26 43.83 -2.64
C GLU A 241 35.75 44.28 -4.03
N THR A 242 34.53 43.87 -4.36
CA THR A 242 33.89 44.29 -5.62
C THR A 242 33.46 45.74 -5.55
N PRO A 243 33.22 46.42 -6.70
CA PRO A 243 32.71 47.79 -6.69
C PRO A 243 31.37 47.98 -5.94
N GLY A 244 30.61 46.89 -5.72
CA GLY A 244 29.39 46.86 -4.93
C GLY A 244 29.57 46.56 -3.45
N GLY A 245 30.80 46.59 -2.93
CA GLY A 245 31.12 46.39 -1.50
C GLY A 245 31.05 44.93 -1.02
N ILE A 246 30.99 43.98 -1.96
CA ILE A 246 30.96 42.53 -1.62
C ILE A 246 32.40 42.04 -1.51
N LYS A 247 32.79 41.58 -0.31
CA LYS A 247 34.10 40.97 -0.09
C LYS A 247 34.10 39.51 -0.49
N ILE A 248 34.99 39.12 -1.38
CA ILE A 248 35.22 37.76 -1.82
C ILE A 248 36.54 37.27 -1.26
N THR A 249 36.57 36.09 -0.64
CA THR A 249 37.78 35.53 -0.02
C THR A 249 37.93 34.07 -0.47
N ARG A 250 39.13 33.71 -0.97
CA ARG A 250 39.51 32.32 -1.25
C ARG A 250 39.89 31.65 0.07
N VAL A 251 39.27 30.53 0.38
CA VAL A 251 39.62 29.67 1.51
C VAL A 251 40.27 28.40 0.94
N ASP A 252 41.54 28.21 1.24
CA ASP A 252 42.27 27.04 0.76
C ASP A 252 41.81 25.78 1.50
N ALA A 253 41.89 24.64 0.83
CA ALA A 253 41.49 23.34 1.41
C ALA A 253 42.40 22.99 2.59
N ILE A 254 41.82 22.51 3.68
CA ILE A 254 42.55 21.90 4.79
C ILE A 254 42.78 20.43 4.39
N PRO A 255 44.04 19.95 4.37
CA PRO A 255 44.28 18.52 4.05
C PRO A 255 43.60 17.61 5.07
N THR A 256 43.07 16.52 4.58
CA THR A 256 42.52 15.47 5.46
C THR A 256 43.64 14.91 6.34
N THR A 257 43.47 14.98 7.64
CA THR A 257 44.37 14.32 8.60
C THR A 257 43.77 13.00 8.99
N GLU A 258 44.54 11.92 8.88
CA GLU A 258 44.15 10.62 9.40
C GLU A 258 44.51 10.54 10.88
N GLU A 259 43.54 10.29 11.73
CA GLU A 259 43.76 10.03 13.14
C GLU A 259 43.57 8.52 13.36
N THR A 260 44.59 7.86 13.89
CA THR A 260 44.47 6.45 14.26
C THR A 260 43.73 6.34 15.58
N VAL A 261 42.52 5.86 15.57
CA VAL A 261 41.70 5.59 16.76
C VAL A 261 41.70 4.12 17.04
N THR A 262 42.07 3.71 18.24
CA THR A 262 41.93 2.33 18.69
C THR A 262 40.49 2.09 19.04
N VAL A 263 39.83 1.19 18.31
CA VAL A 263 38.45 0.74 18.56
C VAL A 263 38.47 -0.71 19.02
N PHE A 264 37.50 -1.08 19.86
CA PHE A 264 37.30 -2.47 20.24
C PHE A 264 36.76 -3.25 19.04
N ASP A 265 37.48 -4.29 18.62
CA ASP A 265 37.06 -5.19 17.56
C ASP A 265 36.06 -6.22 18.12
N GLU A 266 34.79 -5.83 18.05
CA GLU A 266 33.69 -6.62 18.59
C GLU A 266 33.50 -7.94 17.81
N ASP A 267 33.73 -7.93 16.51
CA ASP A 267 33.52 -9.11 15.65
C ASP A 267 34.59 -10.18 15.93
N THR A 268 35.85 -9.81 15.95
CA THR A 268 36.96 -10.74 16.31
C THR A 268 36.80 -11.26 17.75
N PHE A 269 36.43 -10.36 18.69
CA PHE A 269 36.20 -10.79 20.07
C PHE A 269 35.06 -11.81 20.21
N LYS A 270 34.00 -11.63 19.45
CA LYS A 270 32.82 -12.49 19.42
C LYS A 270 33.16 -13.88 18.83
N GLU A 271 33.99 -13.92 17.78
CA GLU A 271 34.45 -15.16 17.19
C GLU A 271 35.37 -15.94 18.12
N GLU A 272 36.35 -15.28 18.73
CA GLU A 272 37.35 -15.90 19.60
C GLU A 272 36.82 -16.23 21.00
N ASN A 273 35.81 -15.48 21.49
CA ASN A 273 35.32 -15.58 22.87
C ASN A 273 33.80 -15.71 22.94
N ALA A 274 33.16 -16.53 22.08
CA ALA A 274 31.72 -16.64 21.95
C ALA A 274 30.97 -16.88 23.28
N GLY A 275 31.54 -17.72 24.17
CA GLY A 275 30.95 -18.01 25.48
C GLY A 275 30.96 -16.79 26.42
N LEU A 276 32.06 -16.08 26.44
CA LEU A 276 32.20 -14.86 27.25
C LEU A 276 31.31 -13.73 26.71
N TYR A 277 31.29 -13.58 25.39
CA TYR A 277 30.45 -12.58 24.71
C TYR A 277 28.95 -12.77 25.04
N ALA A 278 28.47 -14.04 24.98
CA ALA A 278 27.07 -14.36 25.28
C ALA A 278 26.70 -14.07 26.75
N MET A 279 27.63 -14.20 27.70
CA MET A 279 27.38 -13.92 29.13
C MET A 279 27.13 -12.41 29.40
N TYR A 280 27.66 -11.54 28.54
CA TYR A 280 27.53 -10.07 28.69
C TYR A 280 26.52 -9.44 27.75
N GLN A 281 25.79 -10.24 26.93
CA GLN A 281 24.67 -9.76 26.16
C GLN A 281 23.47 -9.48 27.06
N LYS A 282 22.78 -8.40 26.79
CA LYS A 282 21.50 -8.08 27.41
C LYS A 282 20.49 -7.65 26.32
N ASP A 283 19.25 -8.07 26.47
CA ASP A 283 18.18 -7.58 25.62
C ASP A 283 17.91 -6.11 25.89
N VAL A 284 18.03 -5.29 24.85
CA VAL A 284 17.71 -3.87 24.90
C VAL A 284 16.54 -3.63 23.95
N VAL A 285 15.41 -3.21 24.49
CA VAL A 285 14.27 -2.79 23.69
C VAL A 285 14.60 -1.47 22.99
N LYS A 286 15.00 -1.53 21.73
CA LYS A 286 15.14 -0.34 20.89
C LYS A 286 13.77 0.07 20.36
N LYS A 287 13.21 1.15 20.87
CA LYS A 287 12.03 1.77 20.26
C LYS A 287 12.44 2.34 18.90
N LYS A 288 11.94 1.73 17.81
CA LYS A 288 11.99 2.37 16.49
C LYS A 288 11.00 3.54 16.55
N SER A 289 11.49 4.76 16.32
CA SER A 289 10.58 5.90 16.16
C SER A 289 9.66 5.64 14.98
N GLY A 290 8.34 5.70 15.21
CA GLY A 290 7.36 5.67 14.15
C GLY A 290 7.63 6.83 13.17
N LYS A 291 7.36 6.62 11.89
CA LYS A 291 7.37 7.69 10.90
C LYS A 291 5.96 8.27 10.83
N SER A 292 5.83 9.59 10.98
CA SER A 292 4.57 10.26 10.68
C SER A 292 4.20 10.07 9.21
N GLY A 293 2.88 9.99 8.91
CA GLY A 293 2.39 10.00 7.53
C GLY A 293 2.85 11.26 6.80
N TYR A 294 3.16 11.14 5.52
CA TYR A 294 3.57 12.26 4.67
C TYR A 294 3.00 12.09 3.26
N VAL A 295 2.84 13.22 2.56
CA VAL A 295 2.45 13.21 1.14
C VAL A 295 3.70 13.08 0.28
N LYS A 296 3.77 12.04 -0.56
CA LYS A 296 4.80 11.88 -1.57
C LYS A 296 4.32 12.48 -2.88
N ILE A 297 5.09 13.45 -3.42
CA ILE A 297 4.83 14.06 -4.72
C ILE A 297 5.90 13.58 -5.69
N THR A 298 5.47 13.08 -6.83
CA THR A 298 6.37 12.65 -7.89
C THR A 298 6.17 13.57 -9.08
N MET A 299 7.21 14.32 -9.44
CA MET A 299 7.17 15.19 -10.60
C MET A 299 7.42 14.38 -11.89
N PRO A 300 6.79 14.75 -13.02
CA PRO A 300 7.09 14.14 -14.31
C PRO A 300 8.58 14.25 -14.63
N LYS A 301 9.16 13.20 -15.21
CA LYS A 301 10.51 13.29 -15.77
C LYS A 301 10.41 14.17 -17.02
N GLY A 302 11.09 15.30 -17.03
CA GLY A 302 11.25 16.15 -18.20
C GLY A 302 12.02 15.48 -19.31
#